data_5a0d87dc8e090505910a99eb25545aaa
#
_entry.id   5a0d87dc8e090505910a99eb25545aaa
#
_cell.length_a   1.000
_cell.length_b   1.000
_cell.length_c   1.000
_cell.angle_alpha   90.00
_cell.angle_beta   90.00
_cell.angle_gamma   90.00
#
_symmetry.space_group_name_H-M   'P 1'
#
loop_
_entity.id
_entity.type
_entity.pdbx_description
1 polymer ?
#
loop_
_entity_poly.entity_id
_entity_poly.type
_entity_poly.pdbx_seq_one_letter_code
_entity_poly.pdbx_strand_id
1 'polypeptide(L)'
;MFRHVVLFRVRDDVTDPDLSAAIDELRAVGDALGVTSWRVGLSLDKRKGRVVFEDGTFADRVAFEAWRAGEPHRRVAQHMETLADWLVGDWEH
;
A
#
# COMPACT_ATOMS: atom_id res chain seq x y z
N MET A 1 0.99 -17.10 8.55
CA MET A 1 1.22 -15.95 7.64
C MET A 1 0.25 -14.83 7.98
N PHE A 2 0.66 -13.60 7.79
CA PHE A 2 -0.17 -12.41 7.96
C PHE A 2 -0.35 -11.73 6.62
N ARG A 3 -1.58 -11.42 6.24
CA ARG A 3 -1.87 -10.73 4.98
C ARG A 3 -2.43 -9.35 5.22
N HIS A 4 -1.91 -8.39 4.49
CA HIS A 4 -2.26 -6.98 4.57
C HIS A 4 -2.63 -6.50 3.18
N VAL A 5 -3.87 -6.05 3.00
CA VAL A 5 -4.36 -5.55 1.72
C VAL A 5 -4.89 -4.14 1.92
N VAL A 6 -4.50 -3.24 1.05
CA VAL A 6 -5.00 -1.86 1.04
C VAL A 6 -5.54 -1.53 -0.34
N LEU A 7 -6.68 -0.87 -0.37
CA LEU A 7 -7.22 -0.28 -1.58
C LEU A 7 -7.25 1.24 -1.39
N PHE A 8 -6.43 1.93 -2.16
CA PHE A 8 -6.36 3.40 -2.14
C PHE A 8 -7.25 3.96 -3.25
N ARG A 9 -8.27 4.72 -2.87
CA ARG A 9 -9.04 5.48 -3.86
C ARG A 9 -8.36 6.82 -4.05
N VAL A 10 -7.79 7.02 -5.23
CA VAL A 10 -7.00 8.20 -5.57
C VAL A 10 -7.94 9.37 -5.86
N ARG A 11 -7.63 10.55 -5.31
CA ARG A 11 -8.41 11.77 -5.58
C ARG A 11 -8.35 12.12 -7.05
N ASP A 12 -9.44 12.66 -7.57
CA ASP A 12 -9.59 12.91 -9.02
C ASP A 12 -8.62 13.99 -9.53
N ASP A 13 -8.16 14.88 -8.67
CA ASP A 13 -7.23 15.95 -9.02
C ASP A 13 -5.75 15.54 -8.98
N VAL A 14 -5.45 14.31 -8.59
CA VAL A 14 -4.07 13.81 -8.61
C VAL A 14 -3.64 13.55 -10.06
N THR A 15 -2.51 14.11 -10.46
CA THR A 15 -1.98 13.94 -11.81
C THR A 15 -1.42 12.51 -12.01
N ASP A 16 -1.37 12.05 -13.26
CA ASP A 16 -0.79 10.75 -13.58
C ASP A 16 0.69 10.65 -13.18
N PRO A 17 1.55 11.66 -13.40
CA PRO A 17 2.92 11.61 -12.89
C PRO A 17 3.01 11.48 -11.37
N ASP A 18 2.18 12.19 -10.62
CA ASP A 18 2.16 12.09 -9.15
C ASP A 18 1.69 10.71 -8.70
N LEU A 19 0.70 10.15 -9.35
CA LEU A 19 0.23 8.80 -9.08
C LEU A 19 1.32 7.75 -9.37
N SER A 20 2.00 7.88 -10.48
CA SER A 20 3.09 6.97 -10.86
C SER A 20 4.22 7.00 -9.82
N ALA A 21 4.60 8.19 -9.34
CA ALA A 21 5.60 8.34 -8.29
C ALA A 21 5.15 7.70 -6.98
N ALA A 22 3.89 7.84 -6.61
CA ALA A 22 3.34 7.23 -5.40
C ALA A 22 3.33 5.70 -5.48
N ILE A 23 2.99 5.15 -6.64
CA ILE A 23 3.04 3.69 -6.87
C ILE A 23 4.48 3.17 -6.71
N ASP A 24 5.46 3.89 -7.22
CA ASP A 24 6.87 3.52 -7.06
C ASP A 24 7.29 3.52 -5.58
N GLU A 25 6.86 4.51 -4.81
CA GLU A 25 7.12 4.56 -3.37
C GLU A 25 6.48 3.38 -2.63
N LEU A 26 5.23 3.06 -2.96
CA LEU A 26 4.53 1.92 -2.37
C LEU A 26 5.22 0.59 -2.71
N ARG A 27 5.71 0.44 -3.94
CA ARG A 27 6.47 -0.74 -4.33
C ARG A 27 7.77 -0.87 -3.54
N ALA A 28 8.48 0.24 -3.36
CA ALA A 28 9.76 0.24 -2.65
C ALA A 28 9.62 -0.11 -1.16
N VAL A 29 8.52 0.26 -0.51
CA VAL A 29 8.32 0.02 0.92
C VAL A 29 8.09 -1.46 1.24
N GLY A 30 7.78 -2.27 0.25
CA GLY A 30 7.66 -3.72 0.40
C GLY A 30 9.01 -4.46 0.44
N ASP A 31 10.12 -3.80 0.12
CA ASP A 31 11.45 -4.38 0.18
C ASP A 31 11.98 -4.27 1.62
N ALA A 32 11.52 -5.15 2.49
CA ALA A 32 11.80 -5.11 3.92
C ALA A 32 11.82 -6.52 4.52
N LEU A 33 12.49 -6.64 5.66
CA LEU A 33 12.52 -7.89 6.43
C LEU A 33 11.11 -8.30 6.83
N GLY A 34 10.83 -9.59 6.74
CA GLY A 34 9.55 -10.17 7.12
C GLY A 34 8.48 -10.11 6.05
N VAL A 35 8.69 -9.35 4.96
CA VAL A 35 7.80 -9.35 3.80
C VAL A 35 8.13 -10.57 2.94
N THR A 36 7.15 -11.45 2.74
CA THR A 36 7.32 -12.67 1.93
C THR A 36 6.74 -12.53 0.53
N SER A 37 5.78 -11.64 0.34
CA SER A 37 5.17 -11.34 -0.95
C SER A 37 4.68 -9.89 -0.94
N TRP A 38 4.85 -9.19 -2.05
CA TRP A 38 4.46 -7.79 -2.14
C TRP A 38 4.08 -7.42 -3.56
N ARG A 39 2.89 -6.88 -3.73
CA ARG A 39 2.42 -6.41 -5.03
C ARG A 39 1.69 -5.09 -4.88
N VAL A 40 1.96 -4.17 -5.79
CA VAL A 40 1.28 -2.87 -5.88
C VAL A 40 0.97 -2.60 -7.34
N GLY A 41 -0.20 -2.11 -7.61
CA GLY A 41 -0.58 -1.77 -8.97
C GLY A 41 -1.88 -0.97 -9.03
N LEU A 42 -2.22 -0.58 -10.24
CA LEU A 42 -3.46 0.12 -10.52
C LEU A 42 -4.55 -0.91 -10.83
N SER A 43 -5.69 -0.79 -10.16
CA SER A 43 -6.84 -1.67 -10.40
C SER A 43 -7.38 -1.49 -11.81
N LEU A 44 -7.78 -2.60 -12.42
CA LEU A 44 -8.47 -2.58 -13.72
C LEU A 44 -9.91 -2.06 -13.59
N ASP A 45 -10.53 -2.22 -12.43
CA ASP A 45 -11.87 -1.70 -12.16
C ASP A 45 -11.77 -0.22 -11.82
N LYS A 46 -12.39 0.63 -12.64
CA LYS A 46 -12.38 2.08 -12.52
C LYS A 46 -13.75 2.69 -12.23
N ARG A 47 -14.72 1.86 -11.87
CA ARG A 47 -16.10 2.33 -11.64
C ARG A 47 -16.19 3.36 -10.51
N LYS A 48 -15.29 3.29 -9.54
CA LYS A 48 -15.22 4.22 -8.41
C LYS A 48 -14.03 5.19 -8.52
N GLY A 49 -13.49 5.38 -9.72
CA GLY A 49 -12.31 6.18 -9.97
C GLY A 49 -11.03 5.33 -10.00
N ARG A 50 -9.89 5.99 -9.90
CA ARG A 50 -8.59 5.28 -9.90
C ARG A 50 -8.35 4.66 -8.53
N VAL A 51 -8.06 3.37 -8.51
CA VAL A 51 -7.79 2.61 -7.29
C VAL A 51 -6.42 1.94 -7.41
N VAL A 52 -5.56 2.19 -6.43
CA VAL A 52 -4.28 1.48 -6.29
C VAL A 52 -4.45 0.37 -5.27
N PHE A 53 -4.02 -0.84 -5.61
CA PHE A 53 -3.99 -1.94 -4.66
C PHE A 53 -2.59 -2.16 -4.12
N GLU A 54 -2.51 -2.51 -2.85
CA GLU A 54 -1.30 -2.94 -2.16
C GLU A 54 -1.64 -4.27 -1.48
N ASP A 55 -0.91 -5.32 -1.83
CA ASP A 55 -1.17 -6.67 -1.36
C ASP A 55 0.13 -7.28 -0.85
N GLY A 56 0.26 -7.37 0.47
CA GLY A 56 1.45 -7.87 1.12
C GLY A 56 1.18 -9.07 2.01
N THR A 57 2.11 -10.00 2.01
CA THR A 57 2.13 -11.13 2.95
C THR A 57 3.39 -11.03 3.80
N PHE A 58 3.22 -11.21 5.10
CA PHE A 58 4.30 -11.17 6.09
C PHE A 58 4.43 -12.54 6.76
N ALA A 59 5.63 -12.85 7.24
CA ALA A 59 5.89 -14.12 7.89
C ALA A 59 4.95 -14.36 9.07
N ASP A 60 4.68 -13.31 9.86
CA ASP A 60 3.76 -13.33 10.98
C ASP A 60 3.29 -11.91 11.33
N ARG A 61 2.44 -11.82 12.33
CA ARG A 61 1.90 -10.54 12.80
C ARG A 61 2.99 -9.63 13.37
N VAL A 62 3.97 -10.20 14.06
CA VAL A 62 5.07 -9.43 14.66
C VAL A 62 5.88 -8.72 13.57
N ALA A 63 6.19 -9.43 12.48
CA ALA A 63 6.88 -8.85 11.33
C ALA A 63 6.07 -7.72 10.69
N PHE A 64 4.77 -7.90 10.54
CA PHE A 64 3.89 -6.85 10.02
C PHE A 64 3.88 -5.61 10.92
N GLU A 65 3.72 -5.80 12.22
CA GLU A 65 3.66 -4.67 13.17
C GLU A 65 4.98 -3.89 13.18
N ALA A 66 6.12 -4.57 13.11
CA ALA A 66 7.42 -3.94 13.03
C ALA A 66 7.56 -3.12 11.74
N TRP A 67 7.13 -3.68 10.60
CA TRP A 67 7.14 -2.98 9.32
C TRP A 67 6.25 -1.74 9.36
N ARG A 68 5.04 -1.87 9.88
CA ARG A 68 4.08 -0.76 9.96
C ARG A 68 4.59 0.39 10.84
N ALA A 69 5.24 0.07 11.95
CA ALA A 69 5.81 1.06 12.87
C ALA A 69 7.08 1.71 12.35
N GLY A 70 7.69 1.17 11.31
CA GLY A 70 8.95 1.65 10.76
C GLY A 70 8.81 2.98 10.02
N GLU A 71 9.92 3.71 9.97
CA GLU A 71 10.01 5.01 9.30
C GLU A 71 9.60 4.95 7.83
N PRO A 72 10.06 3.96 7.02
CA PRO A 72 9.69 3.91 5.61
C PRO A 72 8.18 3.84 5.39
N HIS A 73 7.47 2.99 6.14
CA HIS A 73 6.02 2.88 6.03
C HIS A 73 5.33 4.19 6.44
N ARG A 74 5.73 4.78 7.57
CA ARG A 74 5.10 6.02 8.06
C ARG A 74 5.24 7.15 7.06
N ARG A 75 6.39 7.27 6.41
CA ARG A 75 6.64 8.29 5.40
C ARG A 75 5.72 8.13 4.19
N VAL A 76 5.60 6.90 3.69
CA VAL A 76 4.74 6.60 2.54
C VAL A 76 3.27 6.82 2.91
N ALA A 77 2.84 6.38 4.10
CA ALA A 77 1.48 6.58 4.55
C ALA A 77 1.11 8.08 4.64
N GLN A 78 2.01 8.91 5.16
CA GLN A 78 1.79 10.36 5.20
C GLN A 78 1.64 10.96 3.81
N HIS A 79 2.45 10.52 2.86
CA HIS A 79 2.32 10.97 1.47
C HIS A 79 0.99 10.53 0.87
N MET A 80 0.60 9.27 1.09
CA MET A 80 -0.67 8.75 0.55
C MET A 80 -1.88 9.48 1.11
N GLU A 81 -1.83 9.99 2.34
CA GLU A 81 -2.92 10.79 2.91
C GLU A 81 -3.22 12.05 2.08
N THR A 82 -2.22 12.60 1.40
CA THR A 82 -2.40 13.77 0.54
C THR A 82 -3.01 13.43 -0.81
N LEU A 83 -3.04 12.14 -1.20
CA LEU A 83 -3.42 11.70 -2.54
C LEU A 83 -4.69 10.85 -2.58
N ALA A 84 -5.04 10.17 -1.48
CA ALA A 84 -6.06 9.14 -1.52
C ALA A 84 -6.73 8.91 -0.16
N ASP A 85 -7.92 8.32 -0.21
CA ASP A 85 -8.53 7.64 0.93
C ASP A 85 -8.33 6.14 0.74
N TRP A 86 -8.38 5.35 1.84
CA TRP A 86 -8.16 3.91 1.70
C TRP A 86 -8.92 3.07 2.72
N LEU A 87 -9.04 1.80 2.37
CA LEU A 87 -9.56 0.74 3.24
C LEU A 87 -8.45 -0.29 3.44
N VAL A 88 -8.37 -0.83 4.64
CA VAL A 88 -7.40 -1.87 4.99
C VAL A 88 -8.13 -3.15 5.35
N GLY A 89 -7.66 -4.27 4.82
CA GLY A 89 -8.07 -5.59 5.25
C GLY A 89 -6.85 -6.39 5.69
N ASP A 90 -6.83 -6.80 6.95
CA ASP A 90 -5.74 -7.59 7.52
C ASP A 90 -6.27 -8.89 8.08
N TRP A 91 -5.56 -9.99 7.86
CA TRP A 91 -5.92 -11.28 8.48
C TRP A 91 -4.72 -12.21 8.59
N GLU A 92 -4.85 -13.18 9.46
CA GLU A 92 -3.89 -14.28 9.60
C GLU A 92 -4.40 -15.53 8.92
N HIS A 93 -3.50 -16.30 8.34
CA HIS A 93 -3.83 -17.56 7.67
C HIS A 93 -2.74 -18.61 7.73
#